data_3b526584ef9c9b4357c5973cd74938cf
#
_entry.id   3b526584ef9c9b4357c5973cd74938cf
#
_cell.length_a   1.000
_cell.length_b   1.000
_cell.length_c   1.000
_cell.angle_alpha   90.00
_cell.angle_beta   90.00
_cell.angle_gamma   90.00
#
_symmetry.space_group_name_H-M   'P 1'
#
loop_
_entity.id
_entity.type
_entity.pdbx_description
1 polymer ?
#
loop_
_entity_poly.entity_id
_entity_poly.type
_entity_poly.pdbx_seq_one_letter_code
_entity_poly.pdbx_strand_id
1 'polypeptide(L)'
;MRDIIIYTFILLGTLSGERLSGQYVKTLLLLDRQSYGTGEIAYGYFTVEGATMQNKSLRFEVVNISNDETVYQASIKVKNNGGSFYIPISEDMKSGTYAIEVYVCTVENVTTRNIIPAANAKINIINGSESKLQRESFYDQVSSSQNSLNPSTSLKISTEFNSTTKSHDISLSNSINDTIRFIAAADIGKFNMSIEEKTWNQTYINSFSEKIFHVVHVSDDKDQKQFGLIGLYSDNADKMFISKSDIDGKAIFLLDDFEGSHGFNLFVYQNYAVKTFSPLKRYKDLFKPVSDNTWNVIQAEAEEIMRRNNIHHYFEVNTFGLKSPSLMKKHAAPKPFWNITPSTYKIFPELQSFCKENSLELRFKSVNDKIVPALSPPPRFTNTYEKVEWEYPLFIIDGKPENDFKKIASMKPQDINSMEIYYEKREIIPWLYAFGSNGVVKMETKNKPNISPESRINGYQSQYNDHHNIIGDAKANNKPILIPTILWKNNIENKSYTLSLIDNTDNTPKNLMVIYSNNKKLFLTSSELKMNK
;
A
#
# COMPACT_ATOMS: atom_id res chain seq x y z
N MET A 1 30.72 -31.57 -45.54
CA MET A 1 29.36 -31.86 -45.01
C MET A 1 29.15 -31.36 -43.58
N ARG A 2 30.19 -31.27 -42.75
CA ARG A 2 30.05 -30.83 -41.36
C ARG A 2 29.84 -29.30 -41.23
N ASP A 3 30.39 -28.51 -42.11
CA ASP A 3 30.31 -27.04 -42.08
C ASP A 3 28.98 -26.47 -42.61
N ILE A 4 28.30 -27.22 -43.46
CA ILE A 4 26.97 -26.84 -44.00
C ILE A 4 25.90 -26.99 -42.93
N ILE A 5 26.00 -27.97 -42.02
CA ILE A 5 25.03 -28.19 -40.92
C ILE A 5 25.10 -27.07 -39.89
N ILE A 6 26.31 -26.54 -39.61
CA ILE A 6 26.46 -25.44 -38.64
C ILE A 6 25.87 -24.14 -39.17
N TYR A 7 26.01 -23.83 -40.44
CA TYR A 7 25.38 -22.64 -41.05
C TYR A 7 23.86 -22.73 -41.14
N THR A 8 23.33 -23.94 -41.38
CA THR A 8 21.86 -24.12 -41.38
C THR A 8 21.25 -23.97 -40.00
N PHE A 9 21.93 -24.38 -38.93
CA PHE A 9 21.45 -24.16 -37.57
C PHE A 9 21.59 -22.70 -37.14
N ILE A 10 22.60 -21.96 -37.58
CA ILE A 10 22.72 -20.53 -37.32
C ILE A 10 21.64 -19.75 -38.08
N LEU A 11 21.29 -20.14 -39.32
CA LEU A 11 20.25 -19.47 -40.10
C LEU A 11 18.86 -19.77 -39.58
N LEU A 12 18.58 -20.98 -39.06
CA LEU A 12 17.31 -21.33 -38.41
C LEU A 12 17.18 -20.69 -37.01
N GLY A 13 18.27 -20.50 -36.30
CA GLY A 13 18.30 -19.79 -35.03
C GLY A 13 18.05 -18.28 -35.15
N THR A 14 18.33 -17.67 -36.30
CA THR A 14 18.07 -16.26 -36.58
C THR A 14 16.67 -15.98 -37.14
N LEU A 15 15.98 -17.00 -37.65
CA LEU A 15 14.61 -16.88 -38.17
C LEU A 15 13.53 -17.17 -37.11
N SER A 16 13.88 -17.80 -35.99
CA SER A 16 12.96 -17.99 -34.86
C SER A 16 13.07 -16.90 -33.79
N GLY A 17 13.84 -15.85 -34.04
CA GLY A 17 13.74 -14.60 -33.31
C GLY A 17 12.41 -13.93 -33.67
N GLU A 18 11.28 -14.46 -33.21
CA GLU A 18 10.11 -13.64 -33.01
C GLU A 18 10.62 -12.42 -32.22
N ARG A 19 10.79 -11.30 -32.92
CA ARG A 19 10.79 -10.01 -32.26
C ARG A 19 9.50 -10.03 -31.46
N LEU A 20 9.61 -10.32 -30.17
CA LEU A 20 8.59 -9.92 -29.19
C LEU A 20 8.50 -8.41 -29.36
N SER A 21 7.69 -7.97 -30.34
CA SER A 21 7.34 -6.58 -30.51
C SER A 21 6.68 -6.21 -29.20
N GLY A 22 7.43 -5.48 -28.36
CA GLY A 22 6.94 -5.06 -27.07
C GLY A 22 5.61 -4.36 -27.31
N GLN A 23 4.53 -4.97 -26.84
CA GLN A 23 3.22 -4.37 -26.92
C GLN A 23 3.25 -3.18 -25.99
N TYR A 24 3.13 -1.97 -26.52
CA TYR A 24 3.04 -0.77 -25.70
C TYR A 24 1.73 -0.81 -24.92
N VAL A 25 1.86 -0.61 -23.62
CA VAL A 25 0.75 -0.54 -22.69
C VAL A 25 0.64 0.91 -22.22
N LYS A 26 -0.56 1.47 -22.21
CA LYS A 26 -0.81 2.77 -21.60
C LYS A 26 -1.32 2.57 -20.19
N THR A 27 -0.71 3.27 -19.24
CA THR A 27 -1.21 3.38 -17.86
C THR A 27 -1.86 4.73 -17.69
N LEU A 28 -3.02 4.74 -17.07
CA LEU A 28 -3.77 5.95 -16.75
C LEU A 28 -3.91 6.07 -15.25
N LEU A 29 -3.51 7.21 -14.71
CA LEU A 29 -3.79 7.63 -13.35
C LEU A 29 -4.70 8.85 -13.39
N LEU A 30 -5.88 8.72 -12.83
CA LEU A 30 -6.89 9.77 -12.74
C LEU A 30 -7.08 10.18 -11.29
N LEU A 31 -7.09 11.46 -11.02
CA LEU A 31 -7.47 12.05 -9.73
C LEU A 31 -8.67 12.96 -9.92
N ASP A 32 -9.50 13.06 -8.91
CA ASP A 32 -10.70 13.91 -8.95
C ASP A 32 -10.38 15.39 -9.02
N ARG A 33 -9.21 15.84 -8.55
CA ARG A 33 -8.78 17.24 -8.55
C ARG A 33 -7.26 17.37 -8.57
N GLN A 34 -6.79 18.62 -8.74
CA GLN A 34 -5.35 18.98 -8.63
C GLN A 34 -4.98 19.51 -7.25
N SER A 35 -5.91 20.15 -6.54
CA SER A 35 -5.64 20.81 -5.27
C SER A 35 -6.65 20.37 -4.20
N TYR A 36 -6.16 20.16 -2.99
CA TYR A 36 -6.90 19.64 -1.85
C TYR A 36 -6.57 20.43 -0.59
N GLY A 37 -7.57 20.58 0.27
CA GLY A 37 -7.36 21.08 1.62
C GLY A 37 -7.02 19.95 2.60
N THR A 38 -6.33 20.29 3.70
CA THR A 38 -6.22 19.38 4.84
C THR A 38 -7.63 19.04 5.36
N GLY A 39 -7.83 17.80 5.82
CA GLY A 39 -9.16 17.30 6.20
C GLY A 39 -10.01 16.80 5.01
N GLU A 40 -9.58 16.96 3.76
CA GLU A 40 -10.28 16.43 2.59
C GLU A 40 -9.78 15.04 2.18
N ILE A 41 -10.46 14.43 1.21
CA ILE A 41 -10.05 13.17 0.59
C ILE A 41 -9.78 13.41 -0.89
N ALA A 42 -8.63 12.95 -1.36
CA ALA A 42 -8.34 12.84 -2.78
C ALA A 42 -8.73 11.45 -3.28
N TYR A 43 -9.48 11.38 -4.37
CA TYR A 43 -9.88 10.13 -5.01
C TYR A 43 -9.03 9.87 -6.23
N GLY A 44 -8.56 8.62 -6.36
CA GLY A 44 -7.73 8.17 -7.46
C GLY A 44 -8.28 6.92 -8.13
N TYR A 45 -8.03 6.79 -9.42
CA TYR A 45 -8.30 5.61 -10.22
C TYR A 45 -7.12 5.31 -11.13
N PHE A 46 -6.63 4.07 -11.05
CA PHE A 46 -5.58 3.56 -11.93
C PHE A 46 -6.18 2.55 -12.89
N THR A 47 -5.76 2.57 -14.16
CA THR A 47 -6.14 1.55 -15.15
C THR A 47 -5.08 1.37 -16.22
N VAL A 48 -5.19 0.26 -16.94
CA VAL A 48 -4.25 -0.14 -18.00
C VAL A 48 -4.99 -0.39 -19.30
N GLU A 49 -4.46 0.16 -20.40
CA GLU A 49 -4.89 -0.10 -21.78
C GLU A 49 -3.86 -0.98 -22.50
N GLY A 50 -4.31 -1.87 -23.37
CA GLY A 50 -3.45 -2.69 -24.22
C GLY A 50 -3.07 -4.05 -23.65
N ALA A 51 -3.31 -4.32 -22.36
CA ALA A 51 -3.02 -5.59 -21.71
C ALA A 51 -4.09 -5.96 -20.68
N THR A 52 -4.02 -7.19 -20.16
CA THR A 52 -4.90 -7.66 -19.09
C THR A 52 -4.14 -7.69 -17.77
N MET A 53 -4.65 -6.91 -16.79
CA MET A 53 -4.12 -6.88 -15.43
C MET A 53 -5.26 -7.23 -14.46
N GLN A 54 -5.24 -8.47 -13.95
CA GLN A 54 -6.28 -8.98 -13.07
C GLN A 54 -5.66 -9.48 -11.76
N ASN A 55 -6.32 -9.19 -10.64
CA ASN A 55 -5.89 -9.59 -9.29
C ASN A 55 -4.48 -9.13 -8.88
N LYS A 56 -3.87 -8.21 -9.62
CA LYS A 56 -2.55 -7.68 -9.28
C LYS A 56 -2.65 -6.69 -8.14
N SER A 57 -1.58 -6.60 -7.35
CA SER A 57 -1.43 -5.63 -6.28
C SER A 57 -0.55 -4.49 -6.74
N LEU A 58 -1.03 -3.28 -6.59
CA LEU A 58 -0.26 -2.06 -6.77
C LEU A 58 -0.04 -1.44 -5.39
N ARG A 59 1.02 -0.66 -5.28
CA ARG A 59 1.25 0.23 -4.15
C ARG A 59 1.30 1.65 -4.66
N PHE A 60 0.71 2.57 -3.94
CA PHE A 60 0.90 3.98 -4.18
C PHE A 60 1.48 4.68 -2.95
N GLU A 61 2.20 5.73 -3.19
CA GLU A 61 2.81 6.58 -2.18
C GLU A 61 2.52 8.05 -2.49
N VAL A 62 2.34 8.84 -1.45
CA VAL A 62 2.22 10.29 -1.52
C VAL A 62 3.48 10.87 -0.90
N VAL A 63 4.26 11.57 -1.70
CA VAL A 63 5.57 12.07 -1.32
C VAL A 63 5.61 13.59 -1.41
N ASN A 64 6.05 14.24 -0.35
CA ASN A 64 6.30 15.68 -0.37
C ASN A 64 7.54 15.97 -1.22
N ILE A 65 7.39 16.76 -2.29
CA ILE A 65 8.47 17.04 -3.24
C ILE A 65 9.59 17.89 -2.61
N SER A 66 9.27 18.72 -1.62
CA SER A 66 10.25 19.62 -1.02
C SER A 66 11.32 18.91 -0.18
N ASN A 67 10.97 17.79 0.45
CA ASN A 67 11.85 17.06 1.38
C ASN A 67 11.95 15.55 1.11
N ASP A 68 11.33 15.05 0.02
CA ASP A 68 11.26 13.64 -0.36
C ASP A 68 10.67 12.72 0.73
N GLU A 69 9.80 13.26 1.61
CA GLU A 69 9.16 12.51 2.69
C GLU A 69 7.87 11.84 2.20
N THR A 70 7.77 10.52 2.42
CA THR A 70 6.52 9.78 2.19
C THR A 70 5.54 10.04 3.34
N VAL A 71 4.46 10.74 3.05
CA VAL A 71 3.44 11.10 4.04
C VAL A 71 2.27 10.12 4.10
N TYR A 72 2.03 9.39 3.03
CA TYR A 72 0.99 8.36 2.98
C TYR A 72 1.34 7.25 1.98
N GLN A 73 0.88 6.04 2.26
CA GLN A 73 1.05 4.90 1.37
C GLN A 73 -0.07 3.88 1.60
N ALA A 74 -0.49 3.19 0.55
CA ALA A 74 -1.44 2.08 0.66
C ALA A 74 -1.36 1.18 -0.58
N SER A 75 -2.12 0.09 -0.57
CA SER A 75 -2.18 -0.84 -1.69
C SER A 75 -3.51 -0.77 -2.42
N ILE A 76 -3.49 -1.04 -3.72
CA ILE A 76 -4.65 -1.11 -4.61
C ILE A 76 -4.76 -2.53 -5.15
N LYS A 77 -5.94 -3.15 -5.01
CA LYS A 77 -6.24 -4.42 -5.71
C LYS A 77 -6.81 -4.12 -7.07
N VAL A 78 -6.13 -4.55 -8.12
CA VAL A 78 -6.61 -4.38 -9.50
C VAL A 78 -7.67 -5.42 -9.80
N LYS A 79 -8.82 -4.96 -10.26
CA LYS A 79 -9.90 -5.78 -10.82
C LYS A 79 -10.27 -5.21 -12.17
N ASN A 80 -10.47 -6.08 -13.17
CA ASN A 80 -10.86 -5.64 -14.53
C ASN A 80 -9.97 -4.54 -15.11
N ASN A 81 -8.65 -4.70 -14.99
CA ASN A 81 -7.60 -3.76 -15.40
C ASN A 81 -7.57 -2.42 -14.69
N GLY A 82 -8.35 -2.21 -13.62
CA GLY A 82 -8.37 -0.96 -12.89
C GLY A 82 -8.54 -1.14 -11.40
N GLY A 83 -8.25 -0.09 -10.65
CA GLY A 83 -8.45 -0.03 -9.21
C GLY A 83 -8.60 1.40 -8.72
N SER A 84 -9.58 1.63 -7.87
CA SER A 84 -9.76 2.91 -7.17
C SER A 84 -9.02 2.92 -5.86
N PHE A 85 -8.62 4.11 -5.46
CA PHE A 85 -8.00 4.37 -4.18
C PHE A 85 -8.42 5.76 -3.68
N TYR A 86 -8.14 6.04 -2.42
CA TYR A 86 -8.33 7.37 -1.85
C TYR A 86 -7.12 7.75 -0.98
N ILE A 87 -6.87 9.04 -0.86
CA ILE A 87 -5.80 9.61 -0.06
C ILE A 87 -6.43 10.50 0.99
N PRO A 88 -6.41 10.13 2.28
CA PRO A 88 -6.81 11.05 3.35
C PRO A 88 -5.74 12.13 3.48
N ILE A 89 -6.13 13.38 3.29
CA ILE A 89 -5.24 14.53 3.46
C ILE A 89 -5.26 14.92 4.94
N SER A 90 -4.24 14.51 5.67
CA SER A 90 -4.16 14.73 7.12
C SER A 90 -4.00 16.21 7.48
N GLU A 91 -4.52 16.59 8.65
CA GLU A 91 -4.46 17.96 9.18
C GLU A 91 -3.00 18.46 9.43
N ASP A 92 -2.06 17.54 9.61
CA ASP A 92 -0.65 17.83 9.85
C ASP A 92 0.19 17.96 8.57
N MET A 93 -0.39 17.67 7.40
CA MET A 93 0.29 17.87 6.13
C MET A 93 0.51 19.35 5.87
N LYS A 94 1.73 19.72 5.45
CA LYS A 94 2.09 21.09 5.10
C LYS A 94 1.58 21.47 3.73
N SER A 95 1.37 22.78 3.51
CA SER A 95 1.07 23.29 2.17
C SER A 95 2.25 23.07 1.23
N GLY A 96 1.96 22.60 0.00
CA GLY A 96 2.98 22.34 -1.00
C GLY A 96 2.53 21.36 -2.07
N THR A 97 3.45 21.03 -2.96
CA THR A 97 3.23 20.04 -4.02
C THR A 97 3.69 18.66 -3.56
N TYR A 98 2.84 17.67 -3.83
CA TYR A 98 3.10 16.26 -3.53
C TYR A 98 3.01 15.44 -4.82
N ALA A 99 3.90 14.46 -4.94
CA ALA A 99 3.84 13.45 -5.97
C ALA A 99 3.03 12.25 -5.47
N ILE A 100 2.15 11.74 -6.33
CA ILE A 100 1.51 10.44 -6.16
C ILE A 100 2.20 9.48 -7.11
N GLU A 101 2.80 8.44 -6.57
CA GLU A 101 3.51 7.43 -7.35
C GLU A 101 2.82 6.08 -7.16
N VAL A 102 2.55 5.42 -8.27
CA VAL A 102 1.99 4.08 -8.31
C VAL A 102 3.06 3.10 -8.78
N TYR A 103 3.21 1.99 -8.06
CA TYR A 103 4.22 0.96 -8.34
C TYR A 103 3.61 -0.41 -8.54
N VAL A 104 4.33 -1.24 -9.28
CA VAL A 104 4.15 -2.69 -9.34
C VAL A 104 5.39 -3.38 -8.78
N CYS A 105 5.21 -4.58 -8.27
CA CYS A 105 6.31 -5.46 -7.88
C CYS A 105 6.34 -6.66 -8.82
N THR A 106 7.45 -6.87 -9.54
CA THR A 106 7.68 -8.10 -10.29
C THR A 106 8.26 -9.19 -9.40
N VAL A 107 7.83 -10.41 -9.60
CA VAL A 107 8.29 -11.59 -8.89
C VAL A 107 8.78 -12.59 -9.94
N GLU A 108 10.08 -12.64 -10.15
CA GLU A 108 10.69 -13.59 -11.07
C GLU A 108 10.91 -14.95 -10.40
N ASN A 109 11.32 -14.91 -9.13
CA ASN A 109 11.48 -16.09 -8.28
C ASN A 109 11.36 -15.69 -6.79
N VAL A 110 11.63 -16.61 -5.87
CA VAL A 110 11.51 -16.38 -4.42
C VAL A 110 12.44 -15.26 -3.94
N THR A 111 13.57 -15.06 -4.59
CA THR A 111 14.62 -14.12 -4.17
C THR A 111 14.71 -12.87 -5.05
N THR A 112 14.24 -12.92 -6.30
CA THR A 112 14.34 -11.81 -7.25
C THR A 112 13.01 -11.09 -7.37
N ARG A 113 12.97 -9.90 -6.79
CA ARG A 113 11.79 -9.02 -6.78
C ARG A 113 12.24 -7.62 -7.15
N ASN A 114 11.52 -6.97 -8.05
CA ASN A 114 11.82 -5.61 -8.48
C ASN A 114 10.59 -4.74 -8.38
N ILE A 115 10.79 -3.48 -7.99
CA ILE A 115 9.74 -2.46 -7.94
C ILE A 115 9.89 -1.54 -9.13
N ILE A 116 8.79 -1.32 -9.82
CA ILE A 116 8.75 -0.59 -11.07
C ILE A 116 7.67 0.48 -11.00
N PRO A 117 8.00 1.74 -11.34
CA PRO A 117 7.00 2.79 -11.46
C PRO A 117 5.96 2.44 -12.54
N ALA A 118 4.70 2.55 -12.18
CA ALA A 118 3.57 2.29 -13.08
C ALA A 118 2.93 3.56 -13.60
N ALA A 119 2.72 4.55 -12.73
CA ALA A 119 2.17 5.85 -13.08
C ALA A 119 2.52 6.89 -12.01
N ASN A 120 2.50 8.15 -12.38
CA ASN A 120 2.67 9.25 -11.43
C ASN A 120 1.68 10.38 -11.71
N ALA A 121 1.37 11.16 -10.67
CA ALA A 121 0.60 12.38 -10.76
C ALA A 121 1.06 13.38 -9.70
N LYS A 122 0.71 14.64 -9.92
CA LYS A 122 1.01 15.75 -9.01
C LYS A 122 -0.29 16.23 -8.35
N ILE A 123 -0.24 16.53 -7.05
CA ILE A 123 -1.30 17.26 -6.34
C ILE A 123 -0.72 18.41 -5.54
N ASN A 124 -1.52 19.42 -5.30
CA ASN A 124 -1.22 20.48 -4.35
C ASN A 124 -2.04 20.29 -3.08
N ILE A 125 -1.42 20.43 -1.94
CA ILE A 125 -2.10 20.40 -0.62
C ILE A 125 -2.04 21.80 -0.04
N ILE A 126 -3.17 22.27 0.48
CA ILE A 126 -3.35 23.56 1.12
C ILE A 126 -3.74 23.31 2.57
N ASN A 127 -2.87 23.71 3.49
CA ASN A 127 -3.17 23.65 4.92
C ASN A 127 -3.76 24.98 5.37
N GLY A 128 -5.06 24.98 5.70
CA GLY A 128 -5.77 26.18 6.14
C GLY A 128 -5.30 26.76 7.48
N SER A 129 -4.50 26.03 8.26
CA SER A 129 -3.93 26.52 9.51
C SER A 129 -2.66 27.36 9.30
N GLU A 130 -2.05 27.32 8.12
CA GLU A 130 -0.87 28.09 7.81
C GLU A 130 -1.23 29.55 7.54
N SER A 131 -0.52 30.47 8.20
CA SER A 131 -0.79 31.93 8.09
C SER A 131 -0.48 32.50 6.69
N LYS A 132 0.37 31.82 5.91
CA LYS A 132 0.78 32.22 4.57
C LYS A 132 1.31 31.01 3.79
N LEU A 133 0.86 30.89 2.53
CA LEU A 133 1.43 29.90 1.61
C LEU A 133 2.84 30.31 1.18
N GLN A 134 3.76 29.36 1.18
CA GLN A 134 5.15 29.53 0.75
C GLN A 134 5.29 29.03 -0.69
N ARG A 135 5.51 29.95 -1.61
CA ARG A 135 5.63 29.65 -3.06
C ARG A 135 6.71 28.59 -3.33
N GLU A 136 7.77 28.60 -2.56
CA GLU A 136 8.93 27.69 -2.67
C GLU A 136 8.58 26.21 -2.40
N SER A 137 7.42 25.96 -1.79
CA SER A 137 6.91 24.62 -1.53
C SER A 137 6.09 24.06 -2.69
N PHE A 138 5.84 24.86 -3.75
CA PHE A 138 5.02 24.46 -4.89
C PHE A 138 5.86 24.28 -6.15
N TYR A 139 5.56 23.23 -6.91
CA TYR A 139 6.33 22.82 -8.07
C TYR A 139 5.43 22.45 -9.26
N ASP A 140 5.93 22.70 -10.46
CA ASP A 140 5.36 22.22 -11.72
C ASP A 140 6.10 20.98 -12.19
N GLN A 141 5.36 20.01 -12.73
CA GLN A 141 5.96 18.84 -13.36
C GLN A 141 6.65 19.27 -14.66
N VAL A 142 7.89 18.87 -14.87
CA VAL A 142 8.58 19.06 -16.15
C VAL A 142 7.83 18.22 -17.17
N SER A 143 7.20 18.90 -18.14
CA SER A 143 6.19 18.38 -19.05
C SER A 143 6.47 16.96 -19.55
N SER A 144 5.64 15.99 -19.14
CA SER A 144 5.41 14.78 -19.90
C SER A 144 4.46 15.14 -21.07
N SER A 145 4.67 14.54 -22.23
CA SER A 145 3.77 14.68 -23.36
C SER A 145 2.33 14.36 -22.90
N GLN A 146 1.42 15.32 -23.03
CA GLN A 146 0.00 15.08 -22.77
C GLN A 146 -0.55 14.15 -23.87
N ASN A 147 -0.43 12.84 -23.64
CA ASN A 147 -1.12 11.86 -24.44
C ASN A 147 -2.60 11.90 -24.07
N SER A 148 -3.46 12.24 -25.01
CA SER A 148 -4.91 12.23 -24.79
C SER A 148 -5.47 10.82 -24.99
N LEU A 149 -6.46 10.45 -24.18
CA LEU A 149 -7.31 9.30 -24.51
C LEU A 149 -8.17 9.64 -25.73
N ASN A 150 -8.50 8.61 -26.53
CA ASN A 150 -9.36 8.79 -27.69
C ASN A 150 -10.75 9.27 -27.23
N PRO A 151 -11.24 10.43 -27.72
CA PRO A 151 -12.62 10.80 -27.49
C PRO A 151 -13.52 9.79 -28.22
N SER A 152 -14.60 9.39 -27.59
CA SER A 152 -15.56 8.49 -28.23
C SER A 152 -16.95 9.07 -28.30
N THR A 153 -17.63 8.73 -29.38
CA THR A 153 -19.00 9.13 -29.68
C THR A 153 -20.02 8.00 -29.45
N SER A 154 -19.58 6.81 -29.01
CA SER A 154 -20.45 5.62 -28.91
C SER A 154 -21.27 5.55 -27.62
N LEU A 155 -20.84 6.19 -26.54
CA LEU A 155 -21.57 6.21 -25.28
C LEU A 155 -22.55 7.37 -25.24
N LYS A 156 -23.83 7.08 -25.05
CA LYS A 156 -24.88 8.08 -24.82
C LYS A 156 -25.06 8.30 -23.33
N ILE A 157 -24.93 9.54 -22.91
CA ILE A 157 -25.23 9.99 -21.54
C ILE A 157 -26.54 10.77 -21.60
N SER A 158 -27.54 10.33 -20.83
CA SER A 158 -28.76 11.11 -20.61
C SER A 158 -28.88 11.43 -19.12
N THR A 159 -29.29 12.65 -18.82
CA THR A 159 -29.46 13.13 -17.46
C THR A 159 -30.86 13.71 -17.31
N GLU A 160 -31.61 13.26 -16.30
CA GLU A 160 -32.91 13.79 -15.95
C GLU A 160 -32.91 14.23 -14.49
N PHE A 161 -33.46 15.43 -14.23
CA PHE A 161 -33.62 15.91 -12.87
C PHE A 161 -34.94 15.45 -12.28
N ASN A 162 -34.87 14.69 -11.19
CA ASN A 162 -36.01 14.25 -10.45
C ASN A 162 -36.35 15.27 -9.34
N SER A 163 -37.39 16.09 -9.56
CA SER A 163 -37.80 17.14 -8.63
C SER A 163 -38.33 16.61 -7.29
N THR A 164 -38.82 15.39 -7.28
CA THR A 164 -39.36 14.74 -6.06
C THR A 164 -38.24 14.31 -5.13
N THR A 165 -37.21 13.68 -5.66
CA THR A 165 -36.09 13.18 -4.88
C THR A 165 -34.94 14.20 -4.80
N LYS A 166 -35.03 15.31 -5.55
CA LYS A 166 -33.96 16.29 -5.74
C LYS A 166 -32.63 15.62 -6.12
N SER A 167 -32.71 14.73 -7.08
CA SER A 167 -31.58 13.96 -7.59
C SER A 167 -31.50 14.04 -9.11
N HIS A 168 -30.30 13.85 -9.65
CA HIS A 168 -30.08 13.67 -11.08
C HIS A 168 -30.04 12.18 -11.40
N ASP A 169 -30.98 11.72 -12.22
CA ASP A 169 -30.97 10.37 -12.74
C ASP A 169 -30.13 10.35 -14.01
N ILE A 170 -29.00 9.63 -13.95
CA ILE A 170 -28.04 9.52 -15.04
C ILE A 170 -28.19 8.13 -15.64
N SER A 171 -28.53 8.09 -16.92
CA SER A 171 -28.58 6.84 -17.67
C SER A 171 -27.45 6.83 -18.69
N LEU A 172 -26.64 5.77 -18.63
CA LEU A 172 -25.56 5.51 -19.55
C LEU A 172 -26.00 4.34 -20.44
N SER A 173 -26.07 4.57 -21.72
CA SER A 173 -26.40 3.53 -22.68
C SER A 173 -25.36 3.44 -23.78
N ASN A 174 -25.02 2.22 -24.15
CA ASN A 174 -24.02 1.94 -25.15
C ASN A 174 -24.59 1.07 -26.28
N SER A 175 -24.31 1.45 -27.51
CA SER A 175 -24.76 0.72 -28.70
C SER A 175 -23.86 -0.46 -29.09
N ILE A 176 -22.69 -0.59 -28.46
CA ILE A 176 -21.65 -1.57 -28.78
C ILE A 176 -21.26 -2.34 -27.52
N ASN A 177 -20.64 -3.51 -27.65
CA ASN A 177 -20.20 -4.40 -26.54
C ASN A 177 -19.12 -3.80 -25.62
N ASP A 178 -19.25 -2.53 -25.27
CA ASP A 178 -18.31 -1.82 -24.41
C ASP A 178 -18.65 -2.04 -22.93
N THR A 179 -17.63 -2.18 -22.10
CA THR A 179 -17.79 -2.33 -20.65
C THR A 179 -17.44 -1.01 -19.97
N ILE A 180 -18.38 -0.45 -19.21
CA ILE A 180 -18.13 0.73 -18.38
C ILE A 180 -17.25 0.29 -17.23
N ARG A 181 -16.07 0.90 -17.10
CA ARG A 181 -15.09 0.56 -16.05
C ARG A 181 -15.16 1.51 -14.87
N PHE A 182 -15.48 2.77 -15.12
CA PHE A 182 -15.38 3.80 -14.12
C PHE A 182 -16.31 4.98 -14.44
N ILE A 183 -16.95 5.52 -13.41
CA ILE A 183 -17.78 6.72 -13.46
C ILE A 183 -17.38 7.64 -12.31
N ALA A 184 -17.21 8.92 -12.61
CA ALA A 184 -16.99 9.96 -11.60
C ALA A 184 -17.78 11.21 -11.92
N ALA A 185 -18.19 11.94 -10.90
CA ALA A 185 -18.77 13.28 -11.03
C ALA A 185 -18.11 14.23 -10.02
N ALA A 186 -17.47 15.27 -10.52
CA ALA A 186 -16.75 16.26 -9.74
C ALA A 186 -16.89 17.65 -10.37
N ASP A 187 -16.38 18.66 -9.71
CA ASP A 187 -16.39 20.05 -10.21
C ASP A 187 -15.78 20.15 -11.61
N ILE A 188 -16.38 20.98 -12.46
CA ILE A 188 -15.95 21.15 -13.85
C ILE A 188 -14.48 21.59 -13.92
N GLY A 189 -13.74 20.97 -14.84
CA GLY A 189 -12.36 21.31 -15.14
C GLY A 189 -11.32 20.90 -14.10
N LYS A 190 -11.71 20.15 -13.05
CA LYS A 190 -10.82 19.82 -11.94
C LYS A 190 -10.19 18.44 -11.99
N PHE A 191 -10.63 17.55 -12.88
CA PHE A 191 -10.00 16.24 -13.01
C PHE A 191 -8.53 16.36 -13.42
N ASN A 192 -7.68 15.66 -12.70
CA ASN A 192 -6.25 15.55 -12.99
C ASN A 192 -5.95 14.17 -13.56
N MET A 193 -5.44 14.14 -14.78
CA MET A 193 -5.21 12.90 -15.51
C MET A 193 -3.76 12.82 -15.99
N SER A 194 -3.10 11.71 -15.67
CA SER A 194 -1.78 11.39 -16.17
C SER A 194 -1.82 10.09 -16.98
N ILE A 195 -1.25 10.11 -18.18
CA ILE A 195 -1.16 8.96 -19.08
C ILE A 195 0.31 8.71 -19.39
N GLU A 196 0.77 7.50 -19.14
CA GLU A 196 2.13 7.08 -19.46
C GLU A 196 2.14 5.85 -20.37
N GLU A 197 3.04 5.85 -21.35
CA GLU A 197 3.30 4.67 -22.18
C GLU A 197 4.39 3.81 -21.54
N LYS A 198 4.12 2.51 -21.41
CA LYS A 198 5.04 1.52 -20.84
C LYS A 198 5.32 0.42 -21.86
N THR A 199 6.55 -0.04 -21.92
CA THR A 199 6.98 -1.17 -22.77
C THR A 199 6.70 -2.51 -22.11
N TRP A 200 5.49 -2.69 -21.57
CA TRP A 200 5.09 -3.93 -20.91
C TRP A 200 4.38 -4.84 -21.90
N ASN A 201 4.74 -6.11 -21.89
CA ASN A 201 3.95 -7.15 -22.57
C ASN A 201 3.15 -7.96 -21.56
N GLN A 202 2.24 -8.83 -22.04
CA GLN A 202 1.38 -9.63 -21.17
C GLN A 202 2.20 -10.57 -20.26
N THR A 203 3.29 -11.17 -20.76
CA THR A 203 4.17 -12.05 -19.98
C THR A 203 4.79 -11.30 -18.81
N TYR A 204 5.24 -10.06 -19.04
CA TYR A 204 5.80 -9.20 -18.00
C TYR A 204 4.75 -8.81 -16.96
N ILE A 205 3.53 -8.45 -17.39
CA ILE A 205 2.42 -8.14 -16.49
C ILE A 205 2.04 -9.38 -15.65
N ASN A 206 2.13 -10.57 -16.22
CA ASN A 206 1.86 -11.80 -15.47
C ASN A 206 2.84 -12.01 -14.32
N SER A 207 4.07 -11.50 -14.40
CA SER A 207 5.06 -11.54 -13.31
C SER A 207 4.77 -10.57 -12.16
N PHE A 208 3.81 -9.64 -12.32
CA PHE A 208 3.45 -8.71 -11.25
C PHE A 208 2.84 -9.45 -10.07
N SER A 209 3.20 -9.01 -8.86
CA SER A 209 2.70 -9.59 -7.62
C SER A 209 1.18 -9.47 -7.49
N GLU A 210 0.56 -10.52 -6.99
CA GLU A 210 -0.84 -10.52 -6.54
C GLU A 210 -0.98 -10.20 -5.06
N LYS A 211 0.14 -10.20 -4.33
CA LYS A 211 0.23 -9.92 -2.89
C LYS A 211 0.61 -8.46 -2.64
N ILE A 212 0.16 -7.94 -1.52
CA ILE A 212 0.65 -6.67 -0.99
C ILE A 212 2.17 -6.75 -0.87
N PHE A 213 2.88 -5.70 -1.26
CA PHE A 213 4.32 -5.64 -1.08
C PHE A 213 4.74 -4.40 -0.29
N HIS A 214 5.78 -4.57 0.49
CA HIS A 214 6.37 -3.53 1.31
C HIS A 214 7.89 -3.52 1.17
N VAL A 215 8.47 -2.34 1.15
CA VAL A 215 9.90 -2.14 0.97
C VAL A 215 10.52 -1.62 2.24
N VAL A 216 11.61 -2.25 2.65
CA VAL A 216 12.41 -1.85 3.80
C VAL A 216 13.85 -1.69 3.33
N HIS A 217 14.54 -0.71 3.86
CA HIS A 217 15.96 -0.53 3.66
C HIS A 217 16.71 -0.79 4.96
N VAL A 218 17.73 -1.63 4.89
CA VAL A 218 18.54 -2.03 6.03
C VAL A 218 19.94 -1.49 5.88
N SER A 219 20.40 -0.76 6.87
CA SER A 219 21.77 -0.28 6.97
C SER A 219 22.32 -0.59 8.37
N ASP A 220 23.63 -0.64 8.51
CA ASP A 220 24.28 -0.64 9.82
C ASP A 220 24.32 0.75 10.44
N ASP A 221 24.86 0.85 11.66
CA ASP A 221 25.01 2.12 12.40
C ASP A 221 25.87 3.16 11.68
N LYS A 222 26.63 2.73 10.65
CA LYS A 222 27.50 3.58 9.82
C LYS A 222 26.86 3.89 8.45
N ASP A 223 25.56 3.63 8.28
CA ASP A 223 24.81 3.72 7.01
C ASP A 223 25.41 2.82 5.89
N GLN A 224 26.21 1.81 6.24
CA GLN A 224 26.67 0.83 5.27
C GLN A 224 25.54 -0.15 4.97
N LYS A 225 25.29 -0.33 3.68
CA LYS A 225 24.26 -1.24 3.19
C LYS A 225 24.56 -2.69 3.59
N GLN A 226 23.58 -3.40 4.09
CA GLN A 226 23.77 -4.74 4.61
C GLN A 226 22.93 -5.77 3.85
N PHE A 227 23.57 -6.92 3.61
CA PHE A 227 22.96 -8.05 2.94
C PHE A 227 22.59 -9.14 3.95
N GLY A 228 21.33 -9.49 4.07
CA GLY A 228 20.89 -10.50 5.02
C GLY A 228 19.41 -10.85 4.95
N LEU A 229 19.03 -11.83 5.74
CA LEU A 229 17.65 -12.25 5.91
C LEU A 229 16.97 -11.34 6.93
N ILE A 230 15.81 -10.83 6.56
CA ILE A 230 15.01 -9.92 7.37
C ILE A 230 13.64 -10.54 7.59
N GLY A 231 13.17 -10.51 8.84
CA GLY A 231 11.82 -10.90 9.24
C GLY A 231 10.94 -9.68 9.48
N LEU A 232 9.69 -9.77 9.12
CA LEU A 232 8.64 -8.82 9.41
C LEU A 232 7.52 -9.57 10.12
N TYR A 233 7.42 -9.43 11.44
CA TYR A 233 6.47 -10.14 12.26
C TYR A 233 5.23 -9.31 12.54
N SER A 234 4.07 -9.90 12.29
CA SER A 234 2.77 -9.34 12.66
C SER A 234 2.22 -10.06 13.88
N ASP A 235 2.10 -9.36 15.02
CA ASP A 235 1.49 -9.91 16.24
C ASP A 235 0.00 -10.23 16.01
N ASN A 236 -0.72 -9.37 15.30
CA ASN A 236 -2.14 -9.59 15.00
C ASN A 236 -2.40 -10.84 14.15
N ALA A 237 -1.54 -11.09 13.16
CA ALA A 237 -1.62 -12.27 12.32
C ALA A 237 -0.91 -13.48 12.92
N ASP A 238 -0.11 -13.28 13.96
CA ASP A 238 0.80 -14.25 14.54
C ASP A 238 1.63 -14.96 13.45
N LYS A 239 2.26 -14.16 12.59
CA LYS A 239 2.98 -14.67 11.42
C LYS A 239 4.20 -13.81 11.10
N MET A 240 5.27 -14.46 10.65
CA MET A 240 6.44 -13.80 10.10
C MET A 240 6.44 -13.85 8.57
N PHE A 241 6.76 -12.74 7.96
CA PHE A 241 7.09 -12.63 6.55
C PHE A 241 8.60 -12.45 6.42
N ILE A 242 9.21 -13.01 5.40
CA ILE A 242 10.66 -12.92 5.21
C ILE A 242 10.99 -12.28 3.87
N SER A 243 12.11 -11.57 3.87
CA SER A 243 12.74 -11.08 2.66
C SER A 243 14.25 -11.11 2.83
N LYS A 244 14.97 -11.22 1.73
CA LYS A 244 16.41 -11.05 1.68
C LYS A 244 16.70 -9.66 1.12
N SER A 245 17.56 -8.92 1.80
CA SER A 245 18.01 -7.63 1.26
C SER A 245 18.95 -7.85 0.08
N ASP A 246 18.91 -6.96 -0.89
CA ASP A 246 19.87 -6.90 -1.97
C ASP A 246 21.17 -6.20 -1.52
N ILE A 247 22.10 -6.06 -2.46
CA ILE A 247 23.41 -5.41 -2.23
C ILE A 247 23.25 -3.93 -1.78
N ASP A 248 22.10 -3.34 -2.08
CA ASP A 248 21.76 -1.97 -1.70
C ASP A 248 21.04 -1.90 -0.35
N GLY A 249 20.91 -3.03 0.37
CA GLY A 249 20.19 -3.13 1.63
C GLY A 249 18.66 -3.09 1.48
N LYS A 250 18.14 -3.15 0.26
CA LYS A 250 16.72 -3.11 -0.02
C LYS A 250 16.10 -4.49 0.10
N ALA A 251 15.07 -4.62 0.92
CA ALA A 251 14.29 -5.84 1.08
C ALA A 251 12.83 -5.60 0.69
N ILE A 252 12.27 -6.50 -0.12
CA ILE A 252 10.88 -6.43 -0.58
C ILE A 252 10.10 -7.59 0.03
N PHE A 253 9.16 -7.26 0.92
CA PHE A 253 8.25 -8.23 1.53
C PHE A 253 7.01 -8.41 0.68
N LEU A 254 6.55 -9.65 0.57
CA LEU A 254 5.23 -9.99 0.03
C LEU A 254 4.34 -10.42 1.20
N LEU A 255 3.31 -9.61 1.46
CA LEU A 255 2.40 -9.80 2.58
C LEU A 255 1.11 -10.46 2.09
N ASP A 256 0.43 -11.17 2.96
CA ASP A 256 -0.92 -11.65 2.67
C ASP A 256 -1.89 -10.45 2.57
N ASP A 257 -3.01 -10.65 1.90
CA ASP A 257 -4.02 -9.61 1.71
C ASP A 257 -4.64 -9.21 3.05
N PHE A 258 -4.70 -7.90 3.31
CA PHE A 258 -5.39 -7.30 4.45
C PHE A 258 -5.88 -5.89 4.10
N GLU A 259 -6.83 -5.39 4.85
CA GLU A 259 -7.35 -4.03 4.71
C GLU A 259 -6.92 -3.16 5.90
N GLY A 260 -6.78 -1.86 5.64
CA GLY A 260 -6.42 -0.88 6.65
C GLY A 260 -4.96 -0.92 7.09
N SER A 261 -4.68 -0.41 8.28
CA SER A 261 -3.32 -0.26 8.81
C SER A 261 -3.01 -1.32 9.86
N HIS A 262 -1.93 -2.07 9.65
CA HIS A 262 -1.45 -3.08 10.58
C HIS A 262 -0.05 -2.77 11.07
N GLY A 263 0.21 -3.11 12.33
CA GLY A 263 1.51 -3.00 12.95
C GLY A 263 2.38 -4.22 12.69
N PHE A 264 3.66 -3.98 12.44
CA PHE A 264 4.66 -5.00 12.24
C PHE A 264 5.92 -4.68 13.04
N ASN A 265 6.59 -5.71 13.53
CA ASN A 265 7.88 -5.64 14.17
C ASN A 265 8.94 -6.22 13.25
N LEU A 266 10.01 -5.48 13.04
CA LEU A 266 11.14 -5.92 12.22
C LEU A 266 12.07 -6.80 13.05
N PHE A 267 12.57 -7.85 12.42
CA PHE A 267 13.55 -8.74 13.01
C PHE A 267 14.72 -8.92 12.06
N VAL A 268 15.89 -8.53 12.53
CA VAL A 268 17.15 -8.67 11.83
C VAL A 268 18.15 -9.39 12.72
N TYR A 269 19.03 -10.19 12.10
CA TYR A 269 19.98 -11.03 12.82
C TYR A 269 21.05 -10.25 13.60
N GLN A 270 21.34 -9.03 13.18
CA GLN A 270 22.39 -8.18 13.78
C GLN A 270 21.80 -6.79 14.12
N ASN A 271 22.53 -5.97 14.86
CA ASN A 271 22.15 -4.61 15.23
C ASN A 271 22.17 -3.69 14.00
N TYR A 272 21.19 -3.82 13.13
CA TYR A 272 21.01 -2.96 11.96
C TYR A 272 19.94 -1.92 12.24
N ALA A 273 20.18 -0.71 11.78
CA ALA A 273 19.14 0.30 11.68
C ALA A 273 18.25 -0.04 10.47
N VAL A 274 16.95 -0.04 10.70
CA VAL A 274 15.98 -0.28 9.63
C VAL A 274 15.24 1.02 9.36
N LYS A 275 15.31 1.50 8.13
CA LYS A 275 14.54 2.66 7.67
C LYS A 275 13.51 2.21 6.65
N THR A 276 12.26 2.60 6.85
CA THR A 276 11.25 2.50 5.80
C THR A 276 11.64 3.44 4.67
N PHE A 277 11.60 2.97 3.45
CA PHE A 277 12.14 3.71 2.33
C PHE A 277 11.13 3.81 1.18
N SER A 278 10.99 5.00 0.59
CA SER A 278 10.34 5.13 -0.71
C SER A 278 11.26 4.52 -1.78
N PRO A 279 10.76 3.65 -2.65
CA PRO A 279 11.57 3.00 -3.68
C PRO A 279 12.10 3.97 -4.74
N LEU A 280 11.54 5.18 -4.85
CA LEU A 280 12.01 6.19 -5.79
C LEU A 280 12.75 7.33 -5.09
N LYS A 281 13.96 7.57 -5.54
CA LYS A 281 14.76 8.73 -5.14
C LYS A 281 14.61 9.84 -6.19
N ARG A 282 14.48 11.09 -5.68
CA ARG A 282 14.66 12.34 -6.44
C ARG A 282 13.49 12.78 -7.30
N TYR A 283 12.41 13.17 -6.64
CA TYR A 283 11.34 13.90 -7.30
C TYR A 283 11.80 15.28 -7.78
N LYS A 284 12.75 15.92 -7.08
CA LYS A 284 13.26 17.25 -7.43
C LYS A 284 13.73 17.38 -8.88
N ASP A 285 14.25 16.29 -9.46
CA ASP A 285 14.71 16.30 -10.86
C ASP A 285 13.54 16.28 -11.88
N LEU A 286 12.34 15.86 -11.44
CA LEU A 286 11.13 15.78 -12.27
C LEU A 286 10.24 17.02 -12.13
N PHE A 287 10.59 17.92 -11.23
CA PHE A 287 9.77 19.08 -10.88
C PHE A 287 10.62 20.36 -10.90
N LYS A 288 9.98 21.47 -11.26
CA LYS A 288 10.57 22.81 -11.25
C LYS A 288 9.69 23.75 -10.42
N PRO A 289 10.24 24.84 -9.87
CA PRO A 289 9.44 25.85 -9.17
C PRO A 289 8.27 26.33 -10.05
N VAL A 290 7.13 26.59 -9.42
CA VAL A 290 5.92 27.05 -10.14
C VAL A 290 6.13 28.37 -10.87
N SER A 291 5.56 28.48 -12.06
CA SER A 291 5.46 29.77 -12.79
C SER A 291 4.53 30.76 -12.09
N ASP A 292 4.59 32.03 -12.44
CA ASP A 292 3.68 33.05 -11.89
C ASP A 292 2.22 32.73 -12.20
N ASN A 293 1.93 32.25 -13.41
CA ASN A 293 0.58 31.86 -13.80
C ASN A 293 0.05 30.71 -12.97
N THR A 294 0.86 29.65 -12.78
CA THR A 294 0.49 28.50 -11.93
C THR A 294 0.30 28.96 -10.49
N TRP A 295 1.16 29.85 -9.98
CA TRP A 295 1.04 30.37 -8.63
C TRP A 295 -0.27 31.13 -8.39
N ASN A 296 -0.67 31.98 -9.34
CA ASN A 296 -1.95 32.70 -9.25
C ASN A 296 -3.15 31.74 -9.21
N VAL A 297 -3.11 30.65 -9.99
CA VAL A 297 -4.14 29.62 -9.96
C VAL A 297 -4.17 28.92 -8.59
N ILE A 298 -3.01 28.55 -8.05
CA ILE A 298 -2.91 27.91 -6.72
C ILE A 298 -3.47 28.83 -5.63
N GLN A 299 -3.19 30.12 -5.68
CA GLN A 299 -3.73 31.10 -4.72
C GLN A 299 -5.26 31.19 -4.78
N ALA A 300 -5.83 31.27 -5.98
CA ALA A 300 -7.28 31.30 -6.15
C ALA A 300 -7.96 30.01 -5.66
N GLU A 301 -7.37 28.84 -5.95
CA GLU A 301 -7.84 27.55 -5.44
C GLU A 301 -7.72 27.46 -3.90
N ALA A 302 -6.64 28.01 -3.33
CA ALA A 302 -6.44 28.03 -1.89
C ALA A 302 -7.51 28.84 -1.14
N GLU A 303 -7.90 30.01 -1.68
CA GLU A 303 -8.99 30.81 -1.10
C GLU A 303 -10.31 30.01 -1.06
N GLU A 304 -10.64 29.32 -2.14
CA GLU A 304 -11.85 28.49 -2.21
C GLU A 304 -11.78 27.27 -1.26
N ILE A 305 -10.64 26.61 -1.18
CA ILE A 305 -10.42 25.47 -0.27
C ILE A 305 -10.55 25.92 1.18
N MET A 306 -9.91 27.04 1.56
CA MET A 306 -9.99 27.57 2.92
C MET A 306 -11.42 27.96 3.28
N ARG A 307 -12.16 28.62 2.35
CA ARG A 307 -13.57 28.95 2.55
C ARG A 307 -14.41 27.70 2.83
N ARG A 308 -14.22 26.64 2.05
CA ARG A 308 -14.94 25.37 2.18
C ARG A 308 -14.60 24.65 3.48
N ASN A 309 -13.33 24.58 3.84
CA ASN A 309 -12.88 23.95 5.08
C ASN A 309 -13.42 24.67 6.32
N ASN A 310 -13.42 26.01 6.30
CA ASN A 310 -14.01 26.81 7.39
C ASN A 310 -15.49 26.53 7.56
N ILE A 311 -16.24 26.38 6.48
CA ILE A 311 -17.67 26.03 6.53
C ILE A 311 -17.85 24.63 7.11
N HIS A 312 -17.07 23.64 6.63
CA HIS A 312 -17.15 22.27 7.16
C HIS A 312 -16.79 22.18 8.64
N HIS A 313 -15.74 22.91 9.04
CA HIS A 313 -15.35 22.99 10.45
C HIS A 313 -16.43 23.62 11.32
N TYR A 314 -16.99 24.74 10.87
CA TYR A 314 -18.05 25.44 11.61
C TYR A 314 -19.31 24.58 11.81
N PHE A 315 -19.68 23.78 10.82
CA PHE A 315 -20.85 22.90 10.88
C PHE A 315 -20.51 21.47 11.35
N GLU A 316 -19.29 21.19 11.77
CA GLU A 316 -18.83 19.87 12.20
C GLU A 316 -19.16 18.76 11.18
N VAL A 317 -18.97 19.02 9.91
CA VAL A 317 -19.20 18.04 8.83
C VAL A 317 -18.03 17.07 8.79
N ASN A 318 -18.28 15.82 9.15
CA ASN A 318 -17.27 14.78 9.03
C ASN A 318 -17.25 14.24 7.60
N THR A 319 -16.18 14.53 6.85
CA THR A 319 -15.96 14.06 5.49
C THR A 319 -15.26 12.69 5.44
N PHE A 320 -14.79 12.18 6.57
CA PHE A 320 -14.11 10.89 6.68
C PHE A 320 -15.07 9.78 7.12
N GLY A 321 -15.64 9.09 6.16
CA GLY A 321 -16.50 7.92 6.42
C GLY A 321 -15.76 6.60 6.18
N LEU A 322 -14.70 6.30 6.95
CA LEU A 322 -13.96 5.04 6.81
C LEU A 322 -14.69 3.91 7.54
N LYS A 323 -14.93 2.79 6.84
CA LYS A 323 -15.34 1.54 7.49
C LYS A 323 -14.19 0.99 8.32
N SER A 324 -14.52 0.33 9.43
CA SER A 324 -13.53 -0.41 10.20
C SER A 324 -12.79 -1.40 9.29
N PRO A 325 -11.46 -1.42 9.29
CA PRO A 325 -10.69 -2.30 8.43
C PRO A 325 -10.93 -3.77 8.79
N SER A 326 -10.89 -4.65 7.81
CA SER A 326 -10.87 -6.08 8.06
C SER A 326 -9.51 -6.49 8.62
N LEU A 327 -9.51 -7.24 9.70
CA LEU A 327 -8.27 -7.71 10.32
C LEU A 327 -7.59 -8.74 9.41
N MET A 328 -6.26 -8.72 9.39
CA MET A 328 -5.47 -9.78 8.76
C MET A 328 -5.84 -11.13 9.39
N LYS A 329 -6.02 -12.15 8.55
CA LYS A 329 -6.37 -13.49 9.03
C LYS A 329 -5.27 -14.00 9.95
N LYS A 330 -5.63 -14.31 11.20
CA LYS A 330 -4.70 -14.90 12.16
C LYS A 330 -4.24 -16.27 11.67
N HIS A 331 -2.94 -16.48 11.67
CA HIS A 331 -2.39 -17.81 11.41
C HIS A 331 -2.69 -18.71 12.62
N ALA A 332 -3.05 -19.96 12.37
CA ALA A 332 -3.18 -20.94 13.44
C ALA A 332 -1.76 -21.36 13.87
N ALA A 333 -1.31 -20.86 15.00
CA ALA A 333 -0.04 -21.32 15.58
C ALA A 333 -0.09 -22.83 15.84
N PRO A 334 1.03 -23.55 15.67
CA PRO A 334 1.11 -24.96 16.03
C PRO A 334 0.86 -25.15 17.52
N LYS A 335 0.59 -26.38 17.92
CA LYS A 335 0.50 -26.73 19.34
C LYS A 335 1.89 -26.62 19.98
N PRO A 336 2.07 -25.88 21.10
CA PRO A 336 3.35 -25.84 21.78
C PRO A 336 3.71 -27.21 22.35
N PHE A 337 4.99 -27.53 22.28
CA PHE A 337 5.53 -28.74 22.95
C PHE A 337 5.48 -28.57 24.48
N TRP A 338 5.83 -27.37 24.96
CA TRP A 338 5.69 -26.97 26.35
C TRP A 338 4.87 -25.68 26.45
N ASN A 339 3.99 -25.69 27.47
CA ASN A 339 3.27 -24.48 27.88
C ASN A 339 3.34 -24.42 29.41
N ILE A 340 4.03 -23.43 29.93
CA ILE A 340 4.29 -23.26 31.36
C ILE A 340 3.98 -21.84 31.79
N THR A 341 3.63 -21.72 33.07
CA THR A 341 3.42 -20.43 33.73
C THR A 341 4.54 -20.20 34.76
N PRO A 342 5.69 -19.63 34.38
CA PRO A 342 6.87 -19.52 35.26
C PRO A 342 6.58 -18.84 36.58
N SER A 343 5.66 -17.89 36.62
CA SER A 343 5.27 -17.17 37.83
C SER A 343 4.59 -18.00 38.91
N THR A 344 4.17 -19.22 38.61
CA THR A 344 3.55 -20.14 39.60
C THR A 344 4.56 -21.01 40.34
N TYR A 345 5.81 -20.99 39.90
CA TYR A 345 6.88 -21.76 40.52
C TYR A 345 7.54 -21.01 41.68
N LYS A 346 8.47 -21.71 42.40
CA LYS A 346 9.34 -21.06 43.37
C LYS A 346 10.03 -19.84 42.81
N ILE A 347 10.28 -18.82 43.63
CA ILE A 347 10.95 -17.60 43.25
C ILE A 347 12.39 -17.91 42.80
N PHE A 348 12.67 -17.52 41.54
CA PHE A 348 14.01 -17.54 40.96
C PHE A 348 14.45 -16.13 40.63
N PRO A 349 15.76 -15.80 40.77
CA PRO A 349 16.26 -14.47 40.50
C PRO A 349 16.15 -14.12 39.01
N GLU A 350 16.31 -15.10 38.13
CA GLU A 350 16.38 -14.91 36.67
C GLU A 350 15.91 -16.15 35.92
N LEU A 351 15.50 -15.96 34.66
CA LEU A 351 14.97 -16.99 33.78
C LEU A 351 15.99 -18.10 33.49
N GLN A 352 17.28 -17.77 33.38
CA GLN A 352 18.35 -18.73 33.20
C GLN A 352 18.39 -19.77 34.33
N SER A 353 18.33 -19.33 35.58
CA SER A 353 18.31 -20.19 36.75
C SER A 353 17.03 -21.02 36.80
N PHE A 354 15.89 -20.42 36.52
CA PHE A 354 14.61 -21.11 36.43
C PHE A 354 14.63 -22.28 35.43
N CYS A 355 15.11 -22.02 34.19
CA CYS A 355 15.21 -23.03 33.15
C CYS A 355 16.17 -24.17 33.53
N LYS A 356 17.27 -23.84 34.19
CA LYS A 356 18.27 -24.83 34.67
C LYS A 356 17.69 -25.76 35.72
N GLU A 357 17.08 -25.21 36.77
CA GLU A 357 16.58 -25.98 37.91
C GLU A 357 15.34 -26.83 37.58
N ASN A 358 14.48 -26.33 36.69
CA ASN A 358 13.28 -27.06 36.29
C ASN A 358 13.51 -28.00 35.09
N SER A 359 14.78 -28.24 34.72
CA SER A 359 15.16 -29.17 33.65
C SER A 359 14.39 -28.98 32.35
N LEU A 360 14.10 -27.71 32.04
CA LEU A 360 13.44 -27.36 30.77
C LEU A 360 14.36 -27.62 29.58
N GLU A 361 13.77 -27.79 28.44
CA GLU A 361 14.49 -27.93 27.17
C GLU A 361 15.27 -26.65 26.80
N LEU A 362 14.83 -25.48 27.27
CA LEU A 362 15.54 -24.22 27.09
C LEU A 362 16.73 -24.14 28.06
N ARG A 363 17.91 -23.90 27.52
CA ARG A 363 19.16 -23.69 28.25
C ARG A 363 19.81 -22.40 27.79
N PHE A 364 20.44 -21.70 28.73
CA PHE A 364 21.33 -20.57 28.44
C PHE A 364 22.77 -21.00 28.74
N LYS A 365 23.66 -20.80 27.77
CA LYS A 365 25.09 -21.15 27.84
C LYS A 365 25.93 -19.90 27.67
N SER A 366 27.08 -19.85 28.34
CA SER A 366 28.10 -18.84 28.07
C SER A 366 29.03 -19.36 26.99
N VAL A 367 29.12 -18.63 25.87
CA VAL A 367 30.02 -18.92 24.74
C VAL A 367 30.76 -17.63 24.41
N ASN A 368 32.09 -17.62 24.58
CA ASN A 368 32.93 -16.42 24.34
C ASN A 368 32.35 -15.18 25.06
N ASP A 369 32.06 -15.30 26.35
CA ASP A 369 31.50 -14.25 27.22
C ASP A 369 30.10 -13.73 26.82
N LYS A 370 29.45 -14.37 25.85
CA LYS A 370 28.08 -14.06 25.45
C LYS A 370 27.13 -15.14 25.95
N ILE A 371 25.99 -14.71 26.49
CA ILE A 371 24.91 -15.64 26.84
C ILE A 371 24.16 -15.97 25.55
N VAL A 372 24.08 -17.27 25.24
CA VAL A 372 23.35 -17.79 24.09
C VAL A 372 22.33 -18.83 24.51
N PRO A 373 21.11 -18.79 23.98
CA PRO A 373 20.10 -19.79 24.23
C PRO A 373 20.30 -21.03 23.36
N ALA A 374 19.90 -22.18 23.85
CA ALA A 374 19.84 -23.40 23.09
C ALA A 374 18.66 -24.26 23.54
N LEU A 375 18.01 -24.96 22.62
CA LEU A 375 17.05 -25.98 22.94
C LEU A 375 17.75 -27.33 23.05
N SER A 376 17.31 -28.18 23.97
CA SER A 376 17.89 -29.50 24.23
C SER A 376 16.78 -30.54 24.45
N PRO A 377 16.68 -31.58 23.63
CA PRO A 377 17.53 -31.84 22.45
C PRO A 377 17.29 -30.80 21.36
N PRO A 378 18.29 -30.52 20.52
CA PRO A 378 18.08 -29.64 19.39
C PRO A 378 17.02 -30.24 18.45
N PRO A 379 16.22 -29.41 17.77
CA PRO A 379 15.22 -29.89 16.83
C PRO A 379 15.86 -30.88 15.83
N ARG A 380 15.26 -32.04 15.64
CA ARG A 380 15.79 -33.03 14.70
C ARG A 380 15.57 -32.56 13.27
N PHE A 381 16.65 -32.28 12.56
CA PHE A 381 16.61 -31.93 11.14
C PHE A 381 16.62 -33.20 10.29
N THR A 382 15.65 -33.33 9.41
CA THR A 382 15.57 -34.47 8.47
C THR A 382 16.23 -34.22 7.14
N ASN A 383 16.65 -32.97 6.84
CA ASN A 383 17.30 -32.60 5.58
C ASN A 383 18.53 -31.71 5.81
N THR A 384 19.67 -32.15 5.34
CA THR A 384 21.00 -31.56 5.51
C THR A 384 21.35 -30.43 4.53
N TYR A 385 20.41 -29.94 3.72
CA TYR A 385 20.74 -29.08 2.57
C TYR A 385 20.52 -27.59 2.73
N GLU A 386 19.90 -27.13 3.79
CA GLU A 386 19.77 -25.69 4.02
C GLU A 386 20.65 -25.27 5.20
N LYS A 387 21.69 -24.52 4.89
CA LYS A 387 22.48 -23.79 5.88
C LYS A 387 21.54 -22.78 6.55
N VAL A 388 21.17 -23.05 7.79
CA VAL A 388 20.28 -22.19 8.56
C VAL A 388 21.07 -20.94 8.93
N GLU A 389 20.66 -19.77 8.41
CA GLU A 389 21.30 -18.50 8.72
C GLU A 389 21.10 -18.07 10.19
N TRP A 390 20.12 -18.66 10.89
CA TRP A 390 19.80 -18.38 12.29
C TRP A 390 20.12 -19.59 13.18
N GLU A 391 21.07 -19.44 14.09
CA GLU A 391 21.60 -20.55 14.90
C GLU A 391 20.88 -20.76 16.24
N TYR A 392 20.02 -19.81 16.67
CA TYR A 392 19.39 -19.81 17.98
C TYR A 392 17.87 -19.97 17.89
N PRO A 393 17.19 -20.37 18.98
CA PRO A 393 15.75 -20.29 19.05
C PRO A 393 15.27 -18.85 18.86
N LEU A 394 14.16 -18.65 18.13
CA LEU A 394 13.51 -17.36 18.01
C LEU A 394 12.70 -17.06 19.27
N PHE A 395 12.97 -15.93 19.90
CA PHE A 395 12.15 -15.43 21.00
C PHE A 395 11.12 -14.44 20.48
N ILE A 396 9.87 -14.60 20.92
CA ILE A 396 8.78 -13.63 20.69
C ILE A 396 8.24 -13.27 22.07
N ILE A 397 8.48 -12.04 22.50
CA ILE A 397 8.10 -11.54 23.83
C ILE A 397 7.05 -10.45 23.65
N ASP A 398 5.85 -10.66 24.20
CA ASP A 398 4.72 -9.73 24.10
C ASP A 398 4.39 -9.33 22.66
N GLY A 399 4.54 -10.26 21.71
CA GLY A 399 4.28 -10.02 20.29
C GLY A 399 5.43 -9.35 19.53
N LYS A 400 6.61 -9.24 20.13
CA LYS A 400 7.81 -8.69 19.49
C LYS A 400 8.94 -9.73 19.44
N PRO A 401 9.54 -9.99 18.26
CA PRO A 401 10.78 -10.76 18.17
C PRO A 401 11.91 -10.06 18.92
N GLU A 402 12.66 -10.82 19.73
CA GLU A 402 13.73 -10.29 20.58
C GLU A 402 15.00 -11.14 20.41
N ASN A 403 16.16 -10.50 20.32
CA ASN A 403 17.47 -11.13 20.16
C ASN A 403 18.51 -10.71 21.23
N ASP A 404 18.14 -9.87 22.19
CA ASP A 404 18.99 -9.60 23.34
C ASP A 404 18.91 -10.75 24.35
N PHE A 405 19.70 -11.79 24.11
CA PHE A 405 19.71 -13.00 24.93
C PHE A 405 20.15 -12.76 26.38
N LYS A 406 20.97 -11.73 26.63
CA LYS A 406 21.36 -11.35 27.99
C LYS A 406 20.18 -10.79 28.76
N LYS A 407 19.42 -9.90 28.12
CA LYS A 407 18.18 -9.35 28.66
C LYS A 407 17.17 -10.45 28.93
N ILE A 408 16.97 -11.37 27.98
CA ILE A 408 16.05 -12.50 28.11
C ILE A 408 16.45 -13.42 29.29
N ALA A 409 17.73 -13.79 29.37
CA ALA A 409 18.24 -14.67 30.44
C ALA A 409 18.06 -14.08 31.84
N SER A 410 18.15 -12.74 31.96
CA SER A 410 18.01 -12.01 33.23
C SER A 410 16.56 -11.64 33.60
N MET A 411 15.56 -11.96 32.76
CA MET A 411 14.16 -11.74 33.09
C MET A 411 13.77 -12.49 34.37
N LYS A 412 12.93 -11.88 35.19
CA LYS A 412 12.39 -12.53 36.39
C LYS A 412 11.24 -13.46 36.00
N PRO A 413 11.30 -14.76 36.32
CA PRO A 413 10.23 -15.68 36.02
C PRO A 413 8.87 -15.26 36.59
N GLN A 414 8.86 -14.54 37.70
CA GLN A 414 7.65 -14.01 38.33
C GLN A 414 6.92 -12.97 37.46
N ASP A 415 7.63 -12.31 36.55
CA ASP A 415 7.05 -11.33 35.65
C ASP A 415 6.52 -11.97 34.35
N ILE A 416 6.75 -13.28 34.15
CA ILE A 416 6.30 -14.05 32.97
C ILE A 416 4.98 -14.72 33.29
N ASN A 417 3.95 -14.40 32.52
CA ASN A 417 2.62 -14.98 32.64
C ASN A 417 2.53 -16.35 31.96
N SER A 418 3.07 -16.45 30.74
CA SER A 418 3.13 -17.70 29.98
C SER A 418 4.43 -17.82 29.20
N MET A 419 4.91 -19.04 29.04
CA MET A 419 6.03 -19.39 28.19
C MET A 419 5.70 -20.65 27.40
N GLU A 420 5.74 -20.56 26.10
CA GLU A 420 5.45 -21.63 25.16
C GLU A 420 6.70 -21.96 24.35
N ILE A 421 7.02 -23.25 24.21
CA ILE A 421 8.19 -23.72 23.47
C ILE A 421 7.71 -24.60 22.33
N TYR A 422 8.20 -24.36 21.12
CA TYR A 422 7.83 -25.04 19.90
C TYR A 422 9.06 -25.68 19.26
N TYR A 423 8.95 -26.97 18.90
CA TYR A 423 10.04 -27.76 18.35
C TYR A 423 9.80 -28.28 16.94
N GLU A 424 8.53 -28.50 16.56
CA GLU A 424 8.19 -29.22 15.33
C GLU A 424 8.46 -28.33 14.10
N LYS A 425 9.61 -28.53 13.46
CA LYS A 425 10.06 -27.75 12.31
C LYS A 425 9.01 -27.69 11.19
N ARG A 426 8.31 -28.80 10.91
CA ARG A 426 7.28 -28.87 9.87
C ARG A 426 6.11 -27.92 10.12
N GLU A 427 5.80 -27.68 11.38
CA GLU A 427 4.72 -26.80 11.80
C GLU A 427 5.19 -25.36 11.95
N ILE A 428 6.45 -25.15 12.36
CA ILE A 428 7.04 -23.82 12.59
C ILE A 428 7.36 -23.11 11.26
N ILE A 429 7.88 -23.83 10.26
CA ILE A 429 8.29 -23.22 8.99
C ILE A 429 7.15 -22.44 8.30
N PRO A 430 5.92 -22.99 8.16
CA PRO A 430 4.82 -22.22 7.57
C PRO A 430 4.43 -20.98 8.38
N TRP A 431 4.73 -20.99 9.69
CA TRP A 431 4.42 -19.92 10.62
C TRP A 431 5.49 -18.84 10.69
N LEU A 432 6.76 -19.22 10.91
CA LEU A 432 7.87 -18.31 11.21
C LEU A 432 9.07 -18.49 10.28
N TYR A 433 8.94 -19.29 9.24
CA TYR A 433 9.96 -19.56 8.24
C TYR A 433 11.32 -19.96 8.84
N ALA A 434 12.42 -19.56 8.21
CA ALA A 434 13.77 -19.94 8.60
C ALA A 434 14.15 -19.48 10.03
N PHE A 435 13.57 -18.39 10.53
CA PHE A 435 13.87 -17.89 11.88
C PHE A 435 13.40 -18.82 13.00
N GLY A 436 12.37 -19.62 12.75
CA GLY A 436 11.90 -20.64 13.70
C GLY A 436 12.61 -21.99 13.58
N SER A 437 13.58 -22.15 12.67
CA SER A 437 14.17 -23.45 12.35
C SER A 437 14.89 -24.14 13.51
N ASN A 438 15.39 -23.38 14.49
CA ASN A 438 16.01 -23.90 15.73
C ASN A 438 15.07 -23.86 16.93
N GLY A 439 13.77 -23.81 16.67
CA GLY A 439 12.71 -23.71 17.66
C GLY A 439 12.28 -22.29 17.95
N VAL A 440 11.18 -22.18 18.68
CA VAL A 440 10.57 -20.90 19.04
C VAL A 440 10.21 -20.90 20.51
N VAL A 441 10.49 -19.79 21.19
CA VAL A 441 10.07 -19.53 22.57
C VAL A 441 9.18 -18.27 22.55
N LYS A 442 7.88 -18.47 22.80
CA LYS A 442 6.92 -17.37 22.90
C LYS A 442 6.63 -17.09 24.36
N MET A 443 6.73 -15.82 24.77
CA MET A 443 6.50 -15.41 26.15
C MET A 443 5.54 -14.24 26.22
N GLU A 444 4.68 -14.25 27.23
CA GLU A 444 3.85 -13.11 27.60
C GLU A 444 4.21 -12.66 29.01
N THR A 445 4.45 -11.38 29.19
CA THR A 445 4.70 -10.80 30.50
C THR A 445 3.40 -10.41 31.19
N LYS A 446 3.40 -10.35 32.54
CA LYS A 446 2.26 -9.90 33.34
C LYS A 446 1.87 -8.47 33.06
N ASN A 447 2.87 -7.64 32.84
CA ASN A 447 2.70 -6.22 32.53
C ASN A 447 3.07 -6.00 31.06
N LYS A 448 2.27 -6.61 30.17
CA LYS A 448 2.46 -6.44 28.72
C LYS A 448 2.55 -4.94 28.40
N PRO A 449 3.74 -4.42 28.04
CA PRO A 449 3.86 -3.01 27.73
C PRO A 449 3.04 -2.72 26.47
N ASN A 450 2.41 -1.55 26.42
CA ASN A 450 1.75 -1.10 25.20
C ASN A 450 2.83 -0.70 24.18
N ILE A 451 3.41 -1.73 23.53
CA ILE A 451 4.49 -1.55 22.56
C ILE A 451 3.85 -1.12 21.24
N SER A 452 4.15 0.11 20.83
CA SER A 452 3.83 0.52 19.46
C SER A 452 4.65 -0.31 18.47
N PRO A 453 4.04 -0.82 17.40
CA PRO A 453 4.78 -1.55 16.38
C PRO A 453 5.84 -0.65 15.73
N GLU A 454 6.97 -1.24 15.36
CA GLU A 454 8.10 -0.51 14.76
C GLU A 454 7.75 0.04 13.36
N SER A 455 6.83 -0.61 12.68
CA SER A 455 6.36 -0.18 11.36
C SER A 455 4.84 -0.35 11.26
N ARG A 456 4.18 0.62 10.64
CA ARG A 456 2.77 0.52 10.24
C ARG A 456 2.68 0.43 8.73
N ILE A 457 2.05 -0.62 8.25
CA ILE A 457 1.86 -0.85 6.82
C ILE A 457 0.38 -0.78 6.50
N ASN A 458 0.02 0.06 5.56
CA ASN A 458 -1.33 0.12 5.04
C ASN A 458 -1.49 -0.93 3.93
N GLY A 459 -2.42 -1.84 4.12
CA GLY A 459 -2.85 -2.81 3.14
C GLY A 459 -3.78 -2.21 2.10
N TYR A 460 -4.71 -3.02 1.60
CA TYR A 460 -5.77 -2.52 0.74
C TYR A 460 -6.66 -1.58 1.52
N GLN A 461 -7.12 -0.56 0.84
CA GLN A 461 -8.09 0.33 1.43
C GLN A 461 -9.44 -0.38 1.53
N SER A 462 -10.08 -0.33 2.70
CA SER A 462 -11.46 -0.75 2.85
C SER A 462 -12.33 0.10 1.91
N GLN A 463 -13.40 -0.51 1.38
CA GLN A 463 -14.32 0.24 0.53
C GLN A 463 -14.81 1.47 1.27
N TYR A 464 -14.61 2.63 0.67
CA TYR A 464 -15.09 3.88 1.19
C TYR A 464 -16.63 3.85 1.28
N ASN A 465 -17.18 4.40 2.35
CA ASN A 465 -18.63 4.60 2.45
C ASN A 465 -19.06 5.50 1.30
N ASP A 466 -20.06 5.05 0.55
CA ASP A 466 -20.59 5.76 -0.58
C ASP A 466 -20.89 7.23 -0.20
N HIS A 467 -20.52 8.19 -1.04
CA HIS A 467 -20.84 9.61 -0.86
C HIS A 467 -22.32 9.85 -0.56
N HIS A 468 -23.20 8.96 -1.04
CA HIS A 468 -24.62 8.95 -0.70
C HIS A 468 -24.89 8.99 0.80
N ASN A 469 -24.13 8.24 1.60
CA ASN A 469 -24.34 8.20 3.04
C ASN A 469 -23.92 9.51 3.71
N ILE A 470 -22.77 10.07 3.29
CA ILE A 470 -22.27 11.34 3.84
C ILE A 470 -23.23 12.49 3.50
N ILE A 471 -23.67 12.56 2.25
CA ILE A 471 -24.61 13.57 1.79
C ILE A 471 -25.97 13.39 2.48
N GLY A 472 -26.44 12.14 2.62
CA GLY A 472 -27.70 11.82 3.29
C GLY A 472 -27.71 12.26 4.76
N ASP A 473 -26.65 11.93 5.50
CA ASP A 473 -26.52 12.27 6.92
C ASP A 473 -26.42 13.79 7.14
N ALA A 474 -25.70 14.50 6.30
CA ALA A 474 -25.61 15.96 6.41
C ALA A 474 -26.94 16.64 6.05
N LYS A 475 -27.67 16.17 5.03
CA LYS A 475 -29.02 16.67 4.69
C LYS A 475 -30.00 16.43 5.80
N ALA A 476 -30.00 15.25 6.42
CA ALA A 476 -30.86 14.93 7.56
C ALA A 476 -30.63 15.87 8.75
N ASN A 477 -29.43 16.41 8.90
CA ASN A 477 -29.04 17.33 9.96
C ASN A 477 -29.03 18.82 9.51
N ASN A 478 -29.54 19.14 8.32
CA ASN A 478 -29.53 20.49 7.74
C ASN A 478 -28.13 21.13 7.66
N LYS A 479 -27.09 20.33 7.49
CA LYS A 479 -25.71 20.82 7.37
C LYS A 479 -25.38 21.13 5.91
N PRO A 480 -24.67 22.22 5.60
CA PRO A 480 -24.21 22.50 4.25
C PRO A 480 -23.17 21.47 3.84
N ILE A 481 -23.26 20.97 2.61
CA ILE A 481 -22.33 20.03 2.05
C ILE A 481 -21.66 20.66 0.84
N LEU A 482 -20.37 20.87 0.92
CA LEU A 482 -19.54 21.44 -0.13
C LEU A 482 -18.51 20.42 -0.60
N ILE A 483 -18.97 19.22 -0.97
CA ILE A 483 -18.10 18.14 -1.44
C ILE A 483 -17.88 18.30 -2.95
N PRO A 484 -16.64 18.52 -3.40
CA PRO A 484 -16.35 18.70 -4.82
C PRO A 484 -16.64 17.45 -5.66
N THR A 485 -16.40 16.27 -5.11
CA THR A 485 -16.58 14.99 -5.79
C THR A 485 -17.78 14.25 -5.21
N ILE A 486 -18.86 14.15 -5.98
CA ILE A 486 -20.13 13.57 -5.54
C ILE A 486 -20.31 12.11 -5.97
N LEU A 487 -19.46 11.62 -6.86
CA LEU A 487 -19.48 10.25 -7.34
C LEU A 487 -18.07 9.78 -7.69
N TRP A 488 -17.72 8.59 -7.22
CA TRP A 488 -16.47 7.92 -7.59
C TRP A 488 -16.68 6.41 -7.53
N LYS A 489 -16.92 5.77 -8.69
CA LYS A 489 -17.30 4.36 -8.75
C LYS A 489 -16.52 3.61 -9.82
N ASN A 490 -15.96 2.47 -9.44
CA ASN A 490 -15.22 1.57 -10.31
C ASN A 490 -15.88 0.18 -10.40
N ASN A 491 -15.32 -0.68 -11.23
CA ASN A 491 -15.75 -2.08 -11.43
C ASN A 491 -17.21 -2.22 -11.85
N ILE A 492 -17.65 -1.36 -12.76
CA ILE A 492 -18.98 -1.42 -13.35
C ILE A 492 -18.90 -2.35 -14.55
N GLU A 493 -19.48 -3.55 -14.43
CA GLU A 493 -19.43 -4.58 -15.47
C GLU A 493 -20.63 -4.52 -16.45
N ASN A 494 -21.50 -3.55 -16.30
CA ASN A 494 -22.74 -3.46 -17.05
C ASN A 494 -22.58 -2.66 -18.35
N LYS A 495 -23.35 -3.03 -19.38
CA LYS A 495 -23.45 -2.30 -20.65
C LYS A 495 -24.32 -1.04 -20.55
N SER A 496 -25.18 -1.00 -19.57
CA SER A 496 -25.99 0.18 -19.22
C SER A 496 -25.95 0.36 -17.70
N TYR A 497 -25.95 1.60 -17.24
CA TYR A 497 -25.90 1.92 -15.84
C TYR A 497 -26.78 3.13 -15.59
N THR A 498 -27.66 3.02 -14.60
CA THR A 498 -28.47 4.13 -14.11
C THR A 498 -28.10 4.42 -12.68
N LEU A 499 -27.89 5.67 -12.35
CA LEU A 499 -27.62 6.12 -10.99
C LEU A 499 -28.36 7.42 -10.72
N SER A 500 -28.76 7.62 -9.48
CA SER A 500 -29.28 8.88 -9.00
C SER A 500 -28.22 9.58 -8.17
N LEU A 501 -27.87 10.79 -8.56
CA LEU A 501 -26.98 11.68 -7.80
C LEU A 501 -27.81 12.63 -6.97
N ILE A 502 -27.57 12.62 -5.67
CA ILE A 502 -28.19 13.60 -4.77
C ILE A 502 -27.58 14.97 -5.04
N ASP A 503 -28.45 15.96 -5.26
CA ASP A 503 -28.04 17.33 -5.51
C ASP A 503 -27.22 17.91 -4.34
N ASN A 504 -26.16 18.60 -4.67
CA ASN A 504 -25.29 19.27 -3.70
C ASN A 504 -25.82 20.68 -3.41
N THR A 505 -25.59 21.18 -2.20
CA THR A 505 -26.07 22.51 -1.78
C THR A 505 -25.30 23.67 -2.40
N ASP A 506 -24.18 23.42 -3.06
CA ASP A 506 -23.32 24.47 -3.61
C ASP A 506 -23.75 24.97 -5.00
N ASN A 507 -24.72 24.31 -5.65
CA ASN A 507 -25.20 24.63 -7.01
C ASN A 507 -24.08 24.75 -8.07
N THR A 508 -22.88 24.27 -7.79
CA THR A 508 -21.80 24.30 -8.77
C THR A 508 -22.00 23.25 -9.85
N PRO A 509 -21.82 23.60 -11.13
CA PRO A 509 -21.88 22.62 -12.19
C PRO A 509 -20.87 21.50 -11.98
N LYS A 510 -21.28 20.26 -12.21
CA LYS A 510 -20.41 19.08 -12.09
C LYS A 510 -20.08 18.54 -13.48
N ASN A 511 -18.90 18.00 -13.63
CA ASN A 511 -18.49 17.28 -14.82
C ASN A 511 -18.61 15.78 -14.55
N LEU A 512 -19.42 15.09 -15.34
CA LEU A 512 -19.51 13.64 -15.34
C LEU A 512 -18.44 13.08 -16.28
N MET A 513 -17.59 12.23 -15.75
CA MET A 513 -16.56 11.53 -16.51
C MET A 513 -16.84 10.02 -16.51
N VAL A 514 -16.76 9.41 -17.68
CA VAL A 514 -16.94 7.97 -17.84
C VAL A 514 -15.75 7.39 -18.60
N ILE A 515 -15.13 6.39 -18.02
CA ILE A 515 -14.09 5.59 -18.67
C ILE A 515 -14.70 4.22 -19.00
N TYR A 516 -14.62 3.83 -20.23
CA TYR A 516 -15.09 2.54 -20.70
C TYR A 516 -14.06 1.90 -21.63
N SER A 517 -14.20 0.61 -21.88
CA SER A 517 -13.28 -0.13 -22.72
C SER A 517 -13.99 -0.94 -23.80
N ASN A 518 -13.39 -0.95 -24.98
CA ASN A 518 -13.75 -1.80 -26.09
C ASN A 518 -12.50 -2.52 -26.62
N ASN A 519 -12.52 -3.83 -26.71
CA ASN A 519 -11.41 -4.62 -27.25
C ASN A 519 -10.02 -4.19 -26.73
N LYS A 520 -9.90 -4.00 -25.40
CA LYS A 520 -8.68 -3.54 -24.70
C LYS A 520 -8.30 -2.07 -24.91
N LYS A 521 -9.03 -1.30 -25.71
CA LYS A 521 -8.82 0.15 -25.80
C LYS A 521 -9.64 0.88 -24.75
N LEU A 522 -9.09 1.95 -24.19
CA LEU A 522 -9.77 2.84 -23.25
C LEU A 522 -10.30 4.06 -23.99
N PHE A 523 -11.49 4.46 -23.62
CA PHE A 523 -12.16 5.64 -24.13
C PHE A 523 -12.63 6.49 -22.95
N LEU A 524 -12.59 7.79 -23.15
CA LEU A 524 -13.06 8.77 -22.20
C LEU A 524 -14.22 9.56 -22.84
N THR A 525 -15.30 9.71 -22.10
CA THR A 525 -16.34 10.68 -22.42
C THR A 525 -16.67 11.50 -21.19
N SER A 526 -17.05 12.75 -21.40
CA SER A 526 -17.46 13.66 -20.33
C SER A 526 -18.71 14.43 -20.73
N SER A 527 -19.51 14.78 -19.73
CA SER A 527 -20.72 15.59 -19.91
C SER A 527 -20.88 16.53 -18.72
N GLU A 528 -21.31 17.74 -18.99
CA GLU A 528 -21.65 18.71 -17.94
C GLU A 528 -23.02 18.36 -17.34
N LEU A 529 -23.06 18.21 -16.01
CA LEU A 529 -24.28 18.10 -15.24
C LEU A 529 -24.70 19.50 -14.81
N LYS A 530 -25.73 20.04 -15.44
CA LYS A 530 -26.30 21.33 -15.03
C LYS A 530 -27.17 21.09 -13.80
N MET A 531 -26.72 21.58 -12.66
CA MET A 531 -27.51 21.56 -11.44
C MET A 531 -28.64 22.60 -11.60
N ASN A 532 -29.89 22.15 -11.54
CA ASN A 532 -31.01 23.07 -11.61
C ASN A 532 -31.15 23.87 -10.31
N LYS A 533 -31.39 25.16 -10.46
CA LYS A 533 -31.61 26.09 -9.34
C LYS A 533 -32.90 25.81 -8.60
#